data_81585901433e7fa147f6f5aecd84a96b
#
_entry.id   81585901433e7fa147f6f5aecd84a96b
#
_cell.length_a   1.000
_cell.length_b   1.000
_cell.length_c   1.000
_cell.angle_alpha   90.00
_cell.angle_beta   90.00
_cell.angle_gamma   90.00
#
_symmetry.space_group_name_H-M   'P 1'
#
loop_
_entity.id
_entity.type
_entity.pdbx_description
1 polymer ?
#
loop_
_entity_poly.entity_id
_entity_poly.type
_entity_poly.pdbx_seq_one_letter_code
_entity_poly.pdbx_strand_id
1 'polypeptide(L)'
;MQNFEDLFTYQDGIFLTWMWNTLFYGIVGTAGMTLISVACGYGLAMYSFRGRGFLMGCIIGSFLVPGALLTIPSFLLYTDLRLIDTPTAIIVPSFFNAFSVYLAKVYAEGAIPHELLEAARIDGAGEYRIFFQVGVRLMSTGAATIFLLGFVGMWNSFFGPLVFLRSSEKWTVMLGLYSWLTVKHDQTVDLTGMVVVGSIISLIPMVVLMVSMQRFWRTGVSLGSLK
;
A
#
# COMPACT_ATOMS: atom_id res chain seq x y z
N MET A 1 -17.69 28.76 -5.41
CA MET A 1 -16.25 29.05 -5.52
C MET A 1 -15.63 29.30 -4.14
N GLN A 2 -16.37 29.87 -3.22
CA GLN A 2 -15.90 30.18 -1.85
C GLN A 2 -15.34 28.93 -1.12
N ASN A 3 -16.06 27.81 -1.09
CA ASN A 3 -15.58 26.57 -0.46
C ASN A 3 -14.27 26.02 -1.07
N PHE A 4 -13.94 26.39 -2.30
CA PHE A 4 -12.67 26.03 -2.93
C PHE A 4 -11.51 26.88 -2.40
N GLU A 5 -11.71 28.18 -2.23
CA GLU A 5 -10.71 29.08 -1.64
C GLU A 5 -10.52 28.75 -0.15
N ASP A 6 -11.62 28.56 0.57
CA ASP A 6 -11.61 28.22 1.99
C ASP A 6 -10.86 26.90 2.25
N LEU A 7 -11.01 25.88 1.39
CA LEU A 7 -10.32 24.60 1.51
C LEU A 7 -8.79 24.75 1.58
N PHE A 8 -8.24 25.68 0.81
CA PHE A 8 -6.78 25.88 0.72
C PHE A 8 -6.24 26.91 1.70
N THR A 9 -7.11 27.71 2.33
CA THR A 9 -6.71 28.76 3.28
C THR A 9 -7.07 28.44 4.73
N TYR A 10 -8.07 27.59 4.95
CA TYR A 10 -8.50 27.23 6.28
C TYR A 10 -7.39 26.53 7.07
N GLN A 11 -7.17 26.98 8.32
CA GLN A 11 -6.11 26.49 9.20
C GLN A 11 -4.72 26.44 8.51
N ASP A 12 -4.34 27.55 7.86
CA ASP A 12 -3.06 27.70 7.15
C ASP A 12 -2.84 26.65 6.06
N GLY A 13 -3.91 26.20 5.40
CA GLY A 13 -3.84 25.23 4.30
C GLY A 13 -3.58 23.80 4.75
N ILE A 14 -4.03 23.41 5.92
CA ILE A 14 -3.81 22.07 6.51
C ILE A 14 -4.26 20.91 5.59
N PHE A 15 -5.24 21.16 4.72
CA PHE A 15 -5.68 20.17 3.73
C PHE A 15 -4.53 19.70 2.82
N LEU A 16 -3.67 20.62 2.38
CA LEU A 16 -2.51 20.28 1.56
C LEU A 16 -1.50 19.42 2.34
N THR A 17 -1.34 19.68 3.63
CA THR A 17 -0.49 18.86 4.52
C THR A 17 -1.05 17.43 4.60
N TRP A 18 -2.37 17.26 4.77
CA TRP A 18 -3.00 15.95 4.79
C TRP A 18 -2.87 15.20 3.45
N MET A 19 -3.02 15.92 2.34
CA MET A 19 -2.81 15.36 1.00
C MET A 19 -1.37 14.87 0.82
N TRP A 20 -0.40 15.68 1.25
CA TRP A 20 1.02 15.31 1.20
C TRP A 20 1.33 14.09 2.08
N ASN A 21 0.84 14.09 3.31
CA ASN A 21 1.01 12.96 4.23
C ASN A 21 0.44 11.67 3.64
N THR A 22 -0.77 11.75 3.09
CA THR A 22 -1.43 10.58 2.48
C THR A 22 -0.63 10.06 1.29
N LEU A 23 -0.14 10.95 0.45
CA LEU A 23 0.70 10.60 -0.68
C LEU A 23 2.03 9.97 -0.22
N PHE A 24 2.68 10.58 0.75
CA PHE A 24 3.95 10.11 1.29
C PHE A 24 3.80 8.73 1.98
N TYR A 25 2.83 8.59 2.88
CA TYR A 25 2.57 7.31 3.56
C TYR A 25 2.15 6.23 2.56
N GLY A 26 1.30 6.60 1.59
CA GLY A 26 0.86 5.72 0.52
C GLY A 26 2.01 5.22 -0.34
N ILE A 27 2.85 6.11 -0.86
CA ILE A 27 3.98 5.73 -1.73
C ILE A 27 5.01 4.91 -0.96
N VAL A 28 5.49 5.43 0.18
CA VAL A 28 6.57 4.76 0.94
C VAL A 28 6.11 3.42 1.50
N GLY A 29 4.91 3.39 2.10
CA GLY A 29 4.33 2.17 2.65
C GLY A 29 4.10 1.11 1.59
N THR A 30 3.51 1.48 0.47
CA THR A 30 3.22 0.54 -0.62
C THR A 30 4.48 0.09 -1.36
N ALA A 31 5.47 0.98 -1.54
CA ALA A 31 6.75 0.59 -2.15
C ALA A 31 7.46 -0.48 -1.29
N GLY A 32 7.54 -0.25 0.03
CA GLY A 32 8.11 -1.24 0.96
C GLY A 32 7.33 -2.56 0.96
N MET A 33 5.99 -2.49 1.01
CA MET A 33 5.11 -3.66 0.88
C MET A 33 5.38 -4.44 -0.40
N THR A 34 5.45 -3.75 -1.55
CA THR A 34 5.66 -4.39 -2.85
C THR A 34 7.02 -5.08 -2.92
N LEU A 35 8.07 -4.41 -2.48
CA LEU A 35 9.42 -4.97 -2.49
C LEU A 35 9.50 -6.24 -1.63
N ILE A 36 8.99 -6.20 -0.40
CA ILE A 36 8.98 -7.34 0.51
C ILE A 36 8.11 -8.47 -0.06
N SER A 37 6.92 -8.14 -0.54
CA SER A 37 5.99 -9.13 -1.08
C SER A 37 6.54 -9.83 -2.32
N VAL A 38 7.18 -9.09 -3.24
CA VAL A 38 7.79 -9.66 -4.43
C VAL A 38 8.96 -10.57 -4.06
N ALA A 39 9.83 -10.15 -3.14
CA ALA A 39 10.95 -10.97 -2.69
C ALA A 39 10.48 -12.25 -1.98
N CYS A 40 9.54 -12.14 -1.04
CA CYS A 40 8.97 -13.28 -0.33
C CYS A 40 8.19 -14.21 -1.28
N GLY A 41 7.36 -13.66 -2.14
CA GLY A 41 6.56 -14.41 -3.12
C GLY A 41 7.44 -15.17 -4.11
N TYR A 42 8.50 -14.53 -4.63
CA TYR A 42 9.49 -15.18 -5.47
C TYR A 42 10.17 -16.34 -4.73
N GLY A 43 10.64 -16.10 -3.50
CA GLY A 43 11.27 -17.13 -2.69
C GLY A 43 10.35 -18.33 -2.42
N LEU A 44 9.07 -18.05 -2.12
CA LEU A 44 8.04 -19.07 -1.92
C LEU A 44 7.66 -19.80 -3.19
N ALA A 45 7.77 -19.20 -4.36
CA ALA A 45 7.42 -19.81 -5.64
C ALA A 45 8.56 -20.65 -6.22
N MET A 46 9.78 -20.09 -6.25
CA MET A 46 10.90 -20.63 -7.02
C MET A 46 11.78 -21.60 -6.25
N TYR A 47 11.72 -21.59 -4.91
CA TYR A 47 12.55 -22.47 -4.10
C TYR A 47 11.75 -23.54 -3.37
N SER A 48 12.28 -24.76 -3.31
CA SER A 48 11.79 -25.84 -2.46
C SER A 48 12.61 -25.89 -1.17
N PHE A 49 11.97 -25.73 -0.02
CA PHE A 49 12.61 -25.84 1.29
C PHE A 49 11.68 -26.45 2.32
N ARG A 50 12.28 -27.00 3.40
CA ARG A 50 11.51 -27.60 4.49
C ARG A 50 10.72 -26.49 5.21
N GLY A 51 9.42 -26.72 5.41
CA GLY A 51 8.54 -25.75 6.07
C GLY A 51 7.81 -24.77 5.12
N ARG A 52 8.06 -24.80 3.81
CA ARG A 52 7.33 -23.96 2.82
C ARG A 52 5.81 -24.07 2.97
N GLY A 53 5.28 -25.30 3.12
CA GLY A 53 3.84 -25.53 3.29
C GLY A 53 3.30 -24.94 4.60
N PHE A 54 4.04 -25.05 5.70
CA PHE A 54 3.67 -24.44 6.96
C PHE A 54 3.65 -22.90 6.88
N LEU A 55 4.69 -22.29 6.32
CA LEU A 55 4.72 -20.82 6.09
C LEU A 55 3.55 -20.36 5.24
N MET A 56 3.24 -21.11 4.18
CA MET A 56 2.10 -20.82 3.32
C MET A 56 0.78 -20.91 4.07
N GLY A 57 0.63 -21.92 4.93
CA GLY A 57 -0.51 -22.06 5.84
C GLY A 57 -0.65 -20.88 6.81
N CYS A 58 0.46 -20.39 7.38
CA CYS A 58 0.47 -19.20 8.24
C CYS A 58 0.07 -17.93 7.46
N ILE A 59 0.59 -17.74 6.23
CA ILE A 59 0.24 -16.60 5.39
C ILE A 59 -1.25 -16.61 5.06
N ILE A 60 -1.80 -17.75 4.63
CA ILE A 60 -3.23 -17.87 4.31
C ILE A 60 -4.08 -17.72 5.58
N GLY A 61 -3.67 -18.35 6.68
CA GLY A 61 -4.36 -18.25 7.97
C GLY A 61 -4.43 -16.82 8.50
N SER A 62 -3.42 -15.97 8.23
CA SER A 62 -3.43 -14.58 8.65
C SER A 62 -4.52 -13.73 7.97
N PHE A 63 -5.06 -14.17 6.82
CA PHE A 63 -6.20 -13.48 6.18
C PHE A 63 -7.48 -13.60 7.00
N LEU A 64 -7.60 -14.64 7.82
CA LEU A 64 -8.78 -14.89 8.64
C LEU A 64 -8.81 -14.01 9.90
N VAL A 65 -7.69 -13.36 10.24
CA VAL A 65 -7.60 -12.49 11.41
C VAL A 65 -8.07 -11.09 11.03
N PRO A 66 -9.22 -10.62 11.56
CA PRO A 66 -9.67 -9.26 11.29
C PRO A 66 -8.66 -8.24 11.83
N GLY A 67 -8.18 -7.33 10.98
CA GLY A 67 -7.18 -6.32 11.35
C GLY A 67 -7.60 -5.46 12.55
N ALA A 68 -8.89 -5.21 12.70
CA ALA A 68 -9.44 -4.46 13.84
C ALA A 68 -9.13 -5.11 15.20
N LEU A 69 -9.07 -6.43 15.29
CA LEU A 69 -8.72 -7.13 16.53
C LEU A 69 -7.26 -6.90 16.96
N LEU A 70 -6.39 -6.62 15.99
CA LEU A 70 -4.98 -6.37 16.25
C LEU A 70 -4.70 -4.92 16.68
N THR A 71 -5.70 -4.04 16.65
CA THR A 71 -5.51 -2.61 16.91
C THR A 71 -5.06 -2.35 18.34
N ILE A 72 -5.72 -2.96 19.35
CA ILE A 72 -5.38 -2.76 20.76
C ILE A 72 -3.97 -3.30 21.06
N PRO A 73 -3.61 -4.55 20.71
CA PRO A 73 -2.24 -5.03 20.87
C PRO A 73 -1.20 -4.16 20.17
N SER A 74 -1.49 -3.70 18.95
CA SER A 74 -0.58 -2.83 18.21
C SER A 74 -0.43 -1.46 18.89
N PHE A 75 -1.52 -0.89 19.43
CA PHE A 75 -1.47 0.37 20.15
C PHE A 75 -0.57 0.29 21.39
N LEU A 76 -0.70 -0.78 22.18
CA LEU A 76 0.17 -1.01 23.34
C LEU A 76 1.63 -1.13 22.93
N LEU A 77 1.92 -1.97 21.94
CA LEU A 77 3.28 -2.14 21.40
C LEU A 77 3.86 -0.82 20.89
N TYR A 78 3.08 -0.03 20.15
CA TYR A 78 3.56 1.25 19.59
C TYR A 78 3.75 2.31 20.67
N THR A 79 2.97 2.23 21.76
CA THR A 79 3.17 3.10 22.93
C THR A 79 4.52 2.79 23.59
N ASP A 80 4.81 1.50 23.83
CA ASP A 80 6.08 1.07 24.43
C ASP A 80 7.29 1.42 23.56
N LEU A 81 7.13 1.29 22.23
CA LEU A 81 8.15 1.65 21.25
C LEU A 81 8.24 3.16 20.96
N ARG A 82 7.39 3.98 21.56
CA ARG A 82 7.29 5.45 21.33
C ARG A 82 7.02 5.81 19.87
N LEU A 83 6.26 4.98 19.17
CA LEU A 83 5.90 5.18 17.76
C LEU A 83 4.56 5.92 17.59
N ILE A 84 3.75 6.02 18.65
CA ILE A 84 2.48 6.75 18.60
C ILE A 84 2.74 8.19 18.15
N ASP A 85 1.85 8.69 17.30
CA ASP A 85 1.94 10.01 16.68
C ASP A 85 3.20 10.21 15.81
N THR A 86 3.62 9.15 15.12
CA THR A 86 4.71 9.23 14.12
C THR A 86 4.28 8.63 12.78
N PRO A 87 4.84 9.10 11.65
CA PRO A 87 4.62 8.47 10.34
C PRO A 87 5.00 6.98 10.32
N THR A 88 5.99 6.58 11.12
CA THR A 88 6.48 5.21 11.25
C THR A 88 5.38 4.25 11.71
N ALA A 89 4.47 4.69 12.59
CA ALA A 89 3.35 3.89 13.07
C ALA A 89 2.36 3.49 11.94
N ILE A 90 2.34 4.24 10.84
CA ILE A 90 1.50 3.96 9.67
C ILE A 90 2.31 3.21 8.60
N ILE A 91 3.54 3.65 8.33
CA ILE A 91 4.36 3.17 7.21
C ILE A 91 4.91 1.76 7.47
N VAL A 92 5.54 1.52 8.63
CA VAL A 92 6.23 0.25 8.86
C VAL A 92 5.29 -0.95 8.90
N PRO A 93 4.13 -0.92 9.56
CA PRO A 93 3.19 -2.04 9.53
C PRO A 93 2.65 -2.35 8.14
N SER A 94 2.53 -1.34 7.29
CA SER A 94 2.04 -1.53 5.92
C SER A 94 2.98 -2.36 5.04
N PHE A 95 4.26 -2.46 5.38
CA PHE A 95 5.22 -3.30 4.66
C PHE A 95 4.87 -4.80 4.71
N PHE A 96 4.16 -5.21 5.74
CA PHE A 96 3.85 -6.62 6.00
C PHE A 96 2.40 -6.92 5.65
N ASN A 97 2.17 -7.35 4.41
CA ASN A 97 0.84 -7.70 3.93
C ASN A 97 0.84 -9.12 3.37
N ALA A 98 0.20 -10.02 4.08
CA ALA A 98 0.18 -11.45 3.74
C ALA A 98 -0.53 -11.73 2.41
N PHE A 99 -1.62 -10.99 2.10
CA PHE A 99 -2.30 -11.11 0.81
C PHE A 99 -1.37 -10.73 -0.36
N SER A 100 -0.60 -9.66 -0.20
CA SER A 100 0.37 -9.22 -1.22
C SER A 100 1.48 -10.23 -1.44
N VAL A 101 1.95 -10.90 -0.38
CA VAL A 101 2.94 -12.01 -0.48
C VAL A 101 2.34 -13.20 -1.23
N TYR A 102 1.11 -13.59 -0.89
CA TYR A 102 0.40 -14.66 -1.60
C TYR A 102 0.22 -14.33 -3.07
N LEU A 103 -0.23 -13.11 -3.38
CA LEU A 103 -0.43 -12.64 -4.74
C LEU A 103 0.89 -12.63 -5.53
N ALA A 104 1.99 -12.16 -4.92
CA ALA A 104 3.31 -12.19 -5.53
C ALA A 104 3.77 -13.61 -5.84
N LYS A 105 3.50 -14.58 -4.94
CA LYS A 105 3.80 -15.99 -5.18
C LYS A 105 3.05 -16.54 -6.40
N VAL A 106 1.74 -16.27 -6.49
CA VAL A 106 0.92 -16.71 -7.63
C VAL A 106 1.41 -16.11 -8.95
N TYR A 107 1.76 -14.82 -8.94
CA TYR A 107 2.36 -14.17 -10.12
C TYR A 107 3.72 -14.78 -10.49
N ALA A 108 4.58 -15.07 -9.52
CA ALA A 108 5.87 -15.69 -9.78
C ALA A 108 5.72 -17.07 -10.43
N GLU A 109 4.82 -17.91 -9.90
CA GLU A 109 4.55 -19.26 -10.45
C GLU A 109 4.00 -19.21 -11.88
N GLY A 110 3.22 -18.18 -12.22
CA GLY A 110 2.65 -18.03 -13.55
C GLY A 110 3.56 -17.35 -14.57
N ALA A 111 4.47 -16.48 -14.10
CA ALA A 111 5.27 -15.63 -14.98
C ALA A 111 6.71 -16.11 -15.19
N ILE A 112 7.24 -16.97 -14.32
CA ILE A 112 8.65 -17.37 -14.36
C ILE A 112 8.77 -18.87 -14.70
N PRO A 113 9.16 -19.23 -15.95
CA PRO A 113 9.49 -20.62 -16.28
C PRO A 113 10.73 -21.09 -15.52
N HIS A 114 10.69 -22.29 -14.94
CA HIS A 114 11.82 -22.86 -14.20
C HIS A 114 13.05 -23.06 -15.08
N GLU A 115 12.85 -23.41 -16.34
CA GLU A 115 13.90 -23.62 -17.34
C GLU A 115 14.76 -22.38 -17.55
N LEU A 116 14.15 -21.18 -17.45
CA LEU A 116 14.86 -19.91 -17.56
C LEU A 116 15.82 -19.68 -16.40
N LEU A 117 15.42 -20.09 -15.18
CA LEU A 117 16.28 -19.99 -13.99
C LEU A 117 17.42 -21.01 -14.06
N GLU A 118 17.16 -22.21 -14.55
CA GLU A 118 18.19 -23.25 -14.75
C GLU A 118 19.22 -22.81 -15.82
N ALA A 119 18.78 -22.28 -16.94
CA ALA A 119 19.66 -21.71 -17.94
C ALA A 119 20.55 -20.59 -17.37
N ALA A 120 19.99 -19.68 -16.61
CA ALA A 120 20.75 -18.60 -15.97
C ALA A 120 21.80 -19.13 -14.96
N ARG A 121 21.51 -20.23 -14.25
CA ARG A 121 22.50 -20.91 -13.37
C ARG A 121 23.61 -21.57 -14.16
N ILE A 122 23.32 -22.20 -15.29
CA ILE A 122 24.31 -22.80 -16.20
C ILE A 122 25.24 -21.68 -16.71
N ASP A 123 24.69 -20.50 -17.03
CA ASP A 123 25.48 -19.32 -17.43
C ASP A 123 26.29 -18.70 -16.29
N GLY A 124 26.29 -19.31 -15.08
CA GLY A 124 27.07 -18.88 -13.93
C GLY A 124 26.46 -17.70 -13.15
N ALA A 125 25.20 -17.34 -13.38
CA ALA A 125 24.54 -16.28 -12.62
C ALA A 125 24.22 -16.75 -11.18
N GLY A 126 24.63 -15.97 -10.18
CA GLY A 126 24.25 -16.20 -8.79
C GLY A 126 22.78 -15.85 -8.53
N GLU A 127 22.18 -16.44 -7.49
CA GLU A 127 20.73 -16.32 -7.17
C GLU A 127 20.24 -14.87 -7.03
N TYR A 128 21.03 -13.98 -6.42
CA TYR A 128 20.69 -12.55 -6.34
C TYR A 128 20.60 -11.90 -7.73
N ARG A 129 21.53 -12.24 -8.63
CA ARG A 129 21.52 -11.74 -9.99
C ARG A 129 20.32 -12.25 -10.76
N ILE A 130 19.98 -13.52 -10.61
CA ILE A 130 18.79 -14.14 -11.20
C ILE A 130 17.52 -13.44 -10.68
N PHE A 131 17.41 -13.22 -9.38
CA PHE A 131 16.26 -12.51 -8.79
C PHE A 131 16.08 -11.12 -9.39
N PHE A 132 17.12 -10.27 -9.37
CA PHE A 132 17.00 -8.88 -9.82
C PHE A 132 16.92 -8.74 -11.34
N GLN A 133 17.61 -9.55 -12.11
CA GLN A 133 17.68 -9.41 -13.56
C GLN A 133 16.59 -10.19 -14.30
N VAL A 134 16.13 -11.30 -13.76
CA VAL A 134 15.11 -12.17 -14.36
C VAL A 134 13.81 -12.09 -13.57
N GLY A 135 13.84 -12.46 -12.30
CA GLY A 135 12.65 -12.57 -11.45
C GLY A 135 11.84 -11.27 -11.37
N VAL A 136 12.46 -10.18 -10.92
CA VAL A 136 11.79 -8.87 -10.78
C VAL A 136 11.24 -8.36 -12.11
N ARG A 137 11.96 -8.59 -13.22
CA ARG A 137 11.50 -8.15 -14.55
C ARG A 137 10.27 -8.92 -15.02
N LEU A 138 10.25 -10.22 -14.86
CA LEU A 138 9.10 -11.05 -15.24
C LEU A 138 7.90 -10.83 -14.31
N MET A 139 8.14 -10.52 -13.05
CA MET A 139 7.10 -10.19 -12.08
C MET A 139 6.59 -8.74 -12.16
N SER A 140 7.06 -7.91 -13.09
CA SER A 140 6.76 -6.47 -13.14
C SER A 140 5.26 -6.15 -13.16
N THR A 141 4.46 -6.93 -13.91
CA THR A 141 2.99 -6.80 -13.93
C THR A 141 2.38 -7.12 -12.57
N GLY A 142 2.83 -8.20 -11.92
CA GLY A 142 2.40 -8.57 -10.57
C GLY A 142 2.81 -7.52 -9.54
N ALA A 143 4.04 -7.03 -9.60
CA ALA A 143 4.52 -5.96 -8.73
C ALA A 143 3.71 -4.67 -8.89
N ALA A 144 3.39 -4.28 -10.12
CA ALA A 144 2.54 -3.13 -10.40
C ALA A 144 1.12 -3.31 -9.84
N THR A 145 0.56 -4.50 -9.96
CA THR A 145 -0.77 -4.81 -9.40
C THR A 145 -0.76 -4.74 -7.87
N ILE A 146 0.25 -5.32 -7.22
CA ILE A 146 0.44 -5.27 -5.76
C ILE A 146 0.59 -3.82 -5.30
N PHE A 147 1.42 -3.05 -5.99
CA PHE A 147 1.61 -1.63 -5.69
C PHE A 147 0.30 -0.86 -5.78
N LEU A 148 -0.48 -1.03 -6.85
CA LEU A 148 -1.72 -0.30 -7.03
C LEU A 148 -2.75 -0.67 -5.96
N LEU A 149 -2.97 -1.97 -5.71
CA LEU A 149 -3.92 -2.42 -4.69
C LEU A 149 -3.53 -1.92 -3.29
N GLY A 150 -2.23 -1.98 -2.98
CA GLY A 150 -1.70 -1.47 -1.73
C GLY A 150 -1.85 0.04 -1.58
N PHE A 151 -1.56 0.80 -2.64
CA PHE A 151 -1.70 2.25 -2.62
C PHE A 151 -3.17 2.67 -2.43
N VAL A 152 -4.11 2.02 -3.13
CA VAL A 152 -5.54 2.25 -2.92
C VAL A 152 -5.95 1.96 -1.48
N GLY A 153 -5.45 0.85 -0.91
CA GLY A 153 -5.70 0.51 0.49
C GLY A 153 -5.13 1.53 1.48
N MET A 154 -3.89 1.98 1.26
CA MET A 154 -3.25 3.01 2.09
C MET A 154 -3.92 4.38 1.95
N TRP A 155 -4.29 4.76 0.73
CA TRP A 155 -4.98 6.02 0.45
C TRP A 155 -6.31 6.12 1.18
N ASN A 156 -7.07 5.04 1.21
CA ASN A 156 -8.37 4.97 1.90
C ASN A 156 -8.24 4.58 3.38
N SER A 157 -7.02 4.46 3.91
CA SER A 157 -6.82 4.08 5.30
C SER A 157 -7.31 5.16 6.25
N PHE A 158 -8.25 4.80 7.09
CA PHE A 158 -8.86 5.68 8.10
C PHE A 158 -8.56 5.21 9.53
N PHE A 159 -8.79 3.93 9.79
CA PHE A 159 -8.80 3.40 11.16
C PHE A 159 -7.40 3.42 11.81
N GLY A 160 -6.35 3.06 11.06
CA GLY A 160 -4.97 3.14 11.57
C GLY A 160 -4.57 4.57 11.91
N PRO A 161 -4.68 5.53 10.98
CA PRO A 161 -4.45 6.95 11.27
C PRO A 161 -5.25 7.47 12.47
N LEU A 162 -6.54 7.12 12.60
CA LEU A 162 -7.40 7.53 13.71
C LEU A 162 -6.87 7.07 15.07
N VAL A 163 -6.31 5.86 15.14
CA VAL A 163 -5.83 5.28 16.40
C VAL A 163 -4.41 5.72 16.74
N PHE A 164 -3.53 5.83 15.73
CA PHE A 164 -2.11 6.01 15.96
C PHE A 164 -1.60 7.45 15.80
N LEU A 165 -2.35 8.33 15.10
CA LEU A 165 -1.96 9.73 14.91
C LEU A 165 -2.80 10.65 15.79
N ARG A 166 -2.15 11.59 16.49
CA ARG A 166 -2.80 12.55 17.39
C ARG A 166 -2.73 13.98 16.87
N SER A 167 -1.56 14.36 16.35
CA SER A 167 -1.32 15.71 15.82
C SER A 167 -1.95 15.88 14.44
N SER A 168 -2.73 16.94 14.24
CA SER A 168 -3.45 17.22 13.00
C SER A 168 -2.52 17.35 11.79
N GLU A 169 -1.29 17.85 11.99
CA GLU A 169 -0.28 18.02 10.95
C GLU A 169 0.23 16.68 10.37
N LYS A 170 -0.03 15.57 11.07
CA LYS A 170 0.38 14.22 10.64
C LYS A 170 -0.77 13.39 10.06
N TRP A 171 -1.98 13.91 10.12
CA TRP A 171 -3.15 13.17 9.65
C TRP A 171 -3.10 12.89 8.15
N THR A 172 -3.83 11.85 7.77
CA THR A 172 -4.16 11.56 6.36
C THR A 172 -5.37 12.39 5.94
N VAL A 173 -5.53 12.57 4.63
CA VAL A 173 -6.66 13.33 4.08
C VAL A 173 -8.01 12.75 4.52
N MET A 174 -8.13 11.42 4.58
CA MET A 174 -9.37 10.77 5.01
C MET A 174 -9.70 11.11 6.48
N LEU A 175 -8.70 11.06 7.36
CA LEU A 175 -8.87 11.41 8.78
C LEU A 175 -9.16 12.90 8.96
N GLY A 176 -8.45 13.76 8.24
CA GLY A 176 -8.64 15.21 8.29
C GLY A 176 -10.04 15.63 7.83
N LEU A 177 -10.50 15.14 6.67
CA LEU A 177 -11.85 15.42 6.17
C LEU A 177 -12.93 14.89 7.13
N TYR A 178 -12.72 13.69 7.71
CA TYR A 178 -13.63 13.16 8.74
C TYR A 178 -13.68 14.04 9.97
N SER A 179 -12.55 14.60 10.41
CA SER A 179 -12.51 15.49 11.58
C SER A 179 -13.37 16.74 11.37
N TRP A 180 -13.38 17.31 10.18
CA TRP A 180 -14.23 18.46 9.83
C TRP A 180 -15.74 18.13 9.86
N LEU A 181 -16.13 16.89 9.56
CA LEU A 181 -17.53 16.46 9.71
C LEU A 181 -17.97 16.29 11.16
N THR A 182 -17.04 16.02 12.06
CA THR A 182 -17.34 15.75 13.48
C THR A 182 -17.24 16.98 14.37
N VAL A 183 -16.57 18.03 13.93
CA VAL A 183 -16.53 19.32 14.62
C VAL A 183 -17.91 19.95 14.55
N LYS A 184 -18.51 20.23 15.72
CA LYS A 184 -19.76 21.00 15.80
C LYS A 184 -19.53 22.36 15.17
N HIS A 185 -20.36 22.67 14.17
CA HIS A 185 -20.42 23.88 13.35
C HIS A 185 -19.68 25.09 13.92
N ASP A 186 -18.59 25.46 13.29
CA ASP A 186 -18.14 26.83 13.27
C ASP A 186 -19.13 27.57 12.35
N GLN A 187 -19.93 28.47 12.90
CA GLN A 187 -20.96 29.20 12.13
C GLN A 187 -20.37 30.13 11.06
N THR A 188 -19.05 30.24 11.00
CA THR A 188 -18.33 31.16 10.10
C THR A 188 -17.85 30.49 8.81
N VAL A 189 -17.70 29.14 8.79
CA VAL A 189 -17.16 28.40 7.63
C VAL A 189 -18.03 27.18 7.33
N ASP A 190 -18.35 26.95 6.06
CA ASP A 190 -19.05 25.76 5.59
C ASP A 190 -18.09 24.55 5.48
N LEU A 191 -17.79 23.92 6.61
CA LEU A 191 -16.93 22.74 6.68
C LEU A 191 -17.50 21.56 5.84
N THR A 192 -18.83 21.44 5.75
CA THR A 192 -19.46 20.37 4.95
C THR A 192 -19.19 20.57 3.47
N GLY A 193 -19.31 21.78 2.96
CA GLY A 193 -18.98 22.12 1.58
C GLY A 193 -17.50 21.89 1.28
N MET A 194 -16.61 22.26 2.21
CA MET A 194 -15.17 22.01 2.09
C MET A 194 -14.84 20.50 2.04
N VAL A 195 -15.51 19.67 2.85
CA VAL A 195 -15.33 18.21 2.82
C VAL A 195 -15.72 17.62 1.47
N VAL A 196 -16.84 18.07 0.89
CA VAL A 196 -17.26 17.63 -0.45
C VAL A 196 -16.21 17.98 -1.50
N VAL A 197 -15.76 19.24 -1.53
CA VAL A 197 -14.74 19.69 -2.48
C VAL A 197 -13.41 18.97 -2.25
N GLY A 198 -12.97 18.83 -0.99
CA GLY A 198 -11.74 18.13 -0.60
C GLY A 198 -11.77 16.66 -0.98
N SER A 199 -12.92 16.00 -0.83
CA SER A 199 -13.10 14.61 -1.26
C SER A 199 -12.95 14.45 -2.77
N ILE A 200 -13.50 15.36 -3.57
CA ILE A 200 -13.36 15.35 -5.04
C ILE A 200 -11.90 15.55 -5.43
N ILE A 201 -11.22 16.53 -4.82
CA ILE A 201 -9.79 16.79 -5.11
C ILE A 201 -8.93 15.61 -4.71
N SER A 202 -9.25 14.94 -3.60
CA SER A 202 -8.49 13.77 -3.13
C SER A 202 -8.57 12.56 -4.07
N LEU A 203 -9.49 12.53 -5.03
CA LEU A 203 -9.53 11.48 -6.06
C LEU A 203 -8.45 11.68 -7.14
N ILE A 204 -7.97 12.91 -7.35
CA ILE A 204 -7.04 13.23 -8.45
C ILE A 204 -5.77 12.38 -8.41
N PRO A 205 -5.02 12.27 -7.28
CA PRO A 205 -3.81 11.45 -7.23
C PRO A 205 -4.09 9.96 -7.49
N MET A 206 -5.22 9.44 -7.04
CA MET A 206 -5.62 8.06 -7.32
C MET A 206 -5.87 7.82 -8.80
N VAL A 207 -6.60 8.72 -9.46
CA VAL A 207 -6.88 8.64 -10.90
C VAL A 207 -5.57 8.73 -11.70
N VAL A 208 -4.69 9.67 -11.34
CA VAL A 208 -3.37 9.83 -11.98
C VAL A 208 -2.55 8.55 -11.84
N LEU A 209 -2.50 7.96 -10.65
CA LEU A 209 -1.78 6.69 -10.43
C LEU A 209 -2.39 5.57 -11.27
N MET A 210 -3.71 5.40 -11.23
CA MET A 210 -4.41 4.37 -11.98
C MET A 210 -4.13 4.47 -13.47
N VAL A 211 -4.24 5.68 -14.05
CA VAL A 211 -3.97 5.92 -15.48
C VAL A 211 -2.49 5.66 -15.81
N SER A 212 -1.57 6.10 -14.97
CA SER A 212 -0.13 5.87 -15.19
C SER A 212 0.25 4.39 -15.18
N MET A 213 -0.46 3.58 -14.40
CA MET A 213 -0.20 2.15 -14.25
C MET A 213 -0.95 1.26 -15.25
N GLN A 214 -1.90 1.78 -16.03
CA GLN A 214 -2.65 1.01 -17.05
C GLN A 214 -1.74 0.26 -18.03
N ARG A 215 -0.56 0.80 -18.36
CA ARG A 215 0.41 0.17 -19.28
C ARG A 215 0.84 -1.23 -18.80
N PHE A 216 0.93 -1.47 -17.49
CA PHE A 216 1.34 -2.75 -16.95
C PHE A 216 0.27 -3.84 -17.09
N TRP A 217 -1.01 -3.47 -17.15
CA TRP A 217 -2.09 -4.44 -17.32
C TRP A 217 -2.37 -4.77 -18.77
N ARG A 218 -2.19 -3.82 -19.69
CA ARG A 218 -2.43 -4.06 -21.12
C ARG A 218 -1.50 -5.13 -21.70
N THR A 219 -0.28 -5.23 -21.20
CA THR A 219 0.68 -6.29 -21.59
C THR A 219 0.34 -7.66 -21.00
N GLY A 220 -0.28 -7.74 -19.83
CA GLY A 220 -0.66 -9.01 -19.19
C GLY A 220 -1.85 -9.71 -19.86
N VAL A 221 -2.81 -8.94 -20.38
CA VAL A 221 -4.02 -9.49 -21.04
C VAL A 221 -3.70 -10.13 -22.39
N SER A 222 -2.70 -9.62 -23.09
CA SER A 222 -2.31 -10.17 -24.42
C SER A 222 -1.61 -11.55 -24.33
N LEU A 223 -1.00 -11.89 -23.19
CA LEU A 223 -0.36 -13.19 -22.98
C LEU A 223 -1.36 -14.30 -22.60
N GLY A 224 -2.52 -13.92 -22.04
CA GLY A 224 -3.59 -14.85 -21.68
C GLY A 224 -4.50 -15.27 -22.85
N SER A 225 -4.45 -14.57 -23.98
CA SER A 225 -5.30 -14.84 -25.15
C SER A 225 -4.68 -15.79 -26.19
N LEU A 226 -3.46 -16.29 -25.93
CA LEU A 226 -2.72 -17.20 -26.80
C LEU A 226 -2.65 -18.64 -26.24
N LYS A 227 -3.59 -19.03 -25.40
CA LYS A 227 -3.80 -20.43 -24.99
C LYS A 227 -5.11 -20.96 -25.49
#